data_9a82fb057e81bdc6d8443f83591522f7
#
_entry.id   9a82fb057e81bdc6d8443f83591522f7
#
_cell.length_a   1.000
_cell.length_b   1.000
_cell.length_c   1.000
_cell.angle_alpha   90.00
_cell.angle_beta   90.00
_cell.angle_gamma   90.00
#
_symmetry.space_group_name_H-M   'P 1'
#
loop_
_entity.id
_entity.type
_entity.pdbx_description
1 polymer ?
#
loop_
_entity_poly.entity_id
_entity_poly.type
_entity_poly.pdbx_seq_one_letter_code
_entity_poly.pdbx_strand_id
1 'polypeptide(L)'
;MIKVLHVITSLYTGGAERLLVNLLPLLRDSGNQVDLLLFNGIETPFKKELLQKGIKVYSLSMKNDVYNPCNLYRVWWFLKKHRYDIIHTHNTACQLFVPLSQISIRTESKLVTTEHSSFNRRRSMWWIKPLDKWMYNRYASIVCIGDKSYRNLSTYIGKSDSLITISNGVDTGSFIRPIKQILPGQQIVITMVAALRVEKDHRTVLKAMLHLPDNYRLQFIGSGPQEHVTSMKCLCSELGLDDRVTFMGVRQDVSDILEQSDVVVLSSHWEGLSLSSIEGMASGRPFVASDVDGLREMVGGSGVLFEHGNDKDLAEKIQWLCEHPDEYRKVAQRCQEKARQYDISITAEKYLDLYHQVLNS
;
A
#
# COMPACT_ATOMS: atom_id res chain seq x y z
N MET A 1 -2.25 1.90 -29.08
CA MET A 1 -3.04 2.57 -28.00
C MET A 1 -4.05 1.58 -27.49
N ILE A 2 -3.91 1.16 -26.24
CA ILE A 2 -4.81 0.23 -25.55
C ILE A 2 -5.84 1.06 -24.76
N LYS A 3 -7.09 0.59 -24.72
CA LYS A 3 -8.16 1.18 -23.90
C LYS A 3 -8.35 0.35 -22.64
N VAL A 4 -7.99 0.89 -21.48
CA VAL A 4 -8.05 0.20 -20.20
C VAL A 4 -9.09 0.86 -19.29
N LEU A 5 -10.00 0.05 -18.77
CA LEU A 5 -10.91 0.45 -17.69
C LEU A 5 -10.43 -0.16 -16.39
N HIS A 6 -10.03 0.64 -15.43
CA HIS A 6 -9.87 0.19 -14.05
C HIS A 6 -11.21 0.27 -13.32
N VAL A 7 -11.49 -0.72 -12.47
CA VAL A 7 -12.75 -0.80 -11.70
C VAL A 7 -12.42 -1.06 -10.25
N ILE A 8 -12.80 -0.14 -9.36
CA ILE A 8 -12.60 -0.28 -7.90
C ILE A 8 -13.86 0.12 -7.13
N THR A 9 -13.99 -0.33 -5.90
CA THR A 9 -15.17 -0.07 -5.08
C THR A 9 -15.33 1.40 -4.72
N SER A 10 -14.26 2.08 -4.34
CA SER A 10 -14.25 3.50 -3.94
C SER A 10 -12.82 4.04 -3.98
N LEU A 11 -12.67 5.34 -3.75
CA LEU A 11 -11.37 6.01 -3.57
C LEU A 11 -11.21 6.58 -2.15
N TYR A 12 -11.65 5.81 -1.14
CA TYR A 12 -11.31 6.14 0.25
C TYR A 12 -9.82 5.94 0.52
N THR A 13 -9.33 6.33 1.67
CA THR A 13 -7.92 6.19 2.04
C THR A 13 -7.53 4.72 2.21
N GLY A 14 -6.65 4.23 1.35
CA GLY A 14 -6.15 2.85 1.38
C GLY A 14 -4.99 2.64 0.41
N GLY A 15 -4.28 1.53 0.55
CA GLY A 15 -3.10 1.21 -0.26
C GLY A 15 -3.43 0.93 -1.73
N ALA A 16 -4.54 0.23 -2.02
CA ALA A 16 -5.00 -0.03 -3.39
C ALA A 16 -5.43 1.26 -4.10
N GLU A 17 -6.11 2.13 -3.39
CA GLU A 17 -6.59 3.42 -3.86
C GLU A 17 -5.41 4.36 -4.16
N ARG A 18 -4.42 4.46 -3.25
CA ARG A 18 -3.21 5.25 -3.46
C ARG A 18 -2.39 4.72 -4.64
N LEU A 19 -2.28 3.40 -4.79
CA LEU A 19 -1.64 2.79 -5.95
C LEU A 19 -2.28 3.30 -7.24
N LEU A 20 -3.61 3.26 -7.36
CA LEU A 20 -4.31 3.70 -8.57
C LEU A 20 -4.11 5.20 -8.84
N VAL A 21 -4.10 6.04 -7.80
CA VAL A 21 -3.85 7.48 -7.93
C VAL A 21 -2.49 7.77 -8.57
N ASN A 22 -1.49 6.95 -8.27
CA ASN A 22 -0.14 7.11 -8.82
C ASN A 22 0.04 6.37 -10.15
N LEU A 23 -0.57 5.20 -10.32
CA LEU A 23 -0.39 4.32 -11.47
C LEU A 23 -1.15 4.79 -12.72
N LEU A 24 -2.44 5.19 -12.58
CA LEU A 24 -3.29 5.47 -13.73
C LEU A 24 -2.76 6.61 -14.63
N PRO A 25 -2.22 7.72 -14.06
CA PRO A 25 -1.59 8.77 -14.89
C PRO A 25 -0.42 8.24 -15.71
N LEU A 26 0.45 7.39 -15.14
CA LEU A 26 1.61 6.82 -15.84
C LEU A 26 1.19 5.91 -17.01
N LEU A 27 0.18 5.06 -16.78
CA LEU A 27 -0.37 4.20 -17.84
C LEU A 27 -0.96 5.03 -18.98
N ARG A 28 -1.65 6.15 -18.69
CA ARG A 28 -2.18 7.08 -19.69
C ARG A 28 -1.04 7.79 -20.42
N ASP A 29 -0.06 8.30 -19.71
CA ASP A 29 1.06 9.08 -20.27
C ASP A 29 1.97 8.22 -21.17
N SER A 30 1.88 6.88 -21.03
CA SER A 30 2.48 5.92 -21.97
C SER A 30 1.66 5.73 -23.26
N GLY A 31 0.74 6.66 -23.58
CA GLY A 31 -0.01 6.68 -24.86
C GLY A 31 -1.28 5.82 -24.88
N ASN A 32 -1.82 5.44 -23.71
CA ASN A 32 -3.03 4.64 -23.62
C ASN A 32 -4.24 5.48 -23.18
N GLN A 33 -5.46 5.01 -23.50
CA GLN A 33 -6.67 5.53 -22.89
C GLN A 33 -6.91 4.78 -21.58
N VAL A 34 -6.93 5.50 -20.46
CA VAL A 34 -7.11 4.91 -19.12
C VAL A 34 -8.23 5.64 -18.41
N ASP A 35 -9.29 4.90 -18.08
CA ASP A 35 -10.47 5.40 -17.39
C ASP A 35 -10.67 4.61 -16.08
N LEU A 36 -11.36 5.21 -15.11
CA LEU A 36 -11.68 4.60 -13.82
C LEU A 36 -13.19 4.55 -13.60
N LEU A 37 -13.69 3.39 -13.17
CA LEU A 37 -15.08 3.18 -12.75
C LEU A 37 -15.15 2.90 -11.25
N LEU A 38 -15.90 3.70 -10.52
CA LEU A 38 -16.15 3.54 -9.09
C LEU A 38 -17.55 2.95 -8.87
N PHE A 39 -17.66 1.97 -7.97
CA PHE A 39 -18.97 1.52 -7.47
C PHE A 39 -19.59 2.58 -6.57
N ASN A 40 -18.78 3.13 -5.65
CA ASN A 40 -19.14 4.25 -4.81
C ASN A 40 -18.34 5.49 -5.24
N GLY A 41 -19.02 6.45 -5.82
CA GLY A 41 -18.44 7.68 -6.37
C GLY A 41 -18.44 8.87 -5.41
N ILE A 42 -18.62 8.66 -4.11
CA ILE A 42 -18.54 9.75 -3.12
C ILE A 42 -17.23 10.52 -3.30
N GLU A 43 -17.32 11.85 -3.14
CA GLU A 43 -16.18 12.73 -3.27
C GLU A 43 -15.14 12.46 -2.18
N THR A 44 -13.90 12.26 -2.60
CA THR A 44 -12.74 12.01 -1.73
C THR A 44 -11.53 12.79 -2.23
N PRO A 45 -10.52 13.05 -1.39
CA PRO A 45 -9.28 13.68 -1.84
C PRO A 45 -8.63 12.96 -3.02
N PHE A 46 -8.58 11.62 -3.00
CA PHE A 46 -8.00 10.80 -4.07
C PHE A 46 -8.78 10.91 -5.39
N LYS A 47 -10.10 11.01 -5.34
CA LYS A 47 -10.91 11.23 -6.55
C LYS A 47 -10.63 12.60 -7.16
N LYS A 48 -10.53 13.64 -6.33
CA LYS A 48 -10.16 14.99 -6.79
C LYS A 48 -8.76 15.01 -7.42
N GLU A 49 -7.79 14.36 -6.78
CA GLU A 49 -6.42 14.24 -7.28
C GLU A 49 -6.37 13.57 -8.66
N LEU A 50 -7.09 12.45 -8.86
CA LEU A 50 -7.16 11.77 -10.17
C LEU A 50 -7.80 12.63 -11.25
N LEU A 51 -8.89 13.34 -10.92
CA LEU A 51 -9.53 14.26 -11.86
C LEU A 51 -8.59 15.40 -12.26
N GLN A 52 -7.85 15.97 -11.31
CA GLN A 52 -6.85 17.00 -11.59
C GLN A 52 -5.70 16.49 -12.46
N LYS A 53 -5.30 15.22 -12.27
CA LYS A 53 -4.33 14.53 -13.13
C LYS A 53 -4.92 14.12 -14.51
N GLY A 54 -6.16 14.48 -14.82
CA GLY A 54 -6.79 14.26 -16.13
C GLY A 54 -7.28 12.83 -16.38
N ILE A 55 -7.43 12.01 -15.34
CA ILE A 55 -8.06 10.68 -15.46
C ILE A 55 -9.58 10.84 -15.45
N LYS A 56 -10.26 10.20 -16.43
CA LYS A 56 -11.71 10.19 -16.50
C LYS A 56 -12.27 9.18 -15.49
N VAL A 57 -13.07 9.70 -14.54
CA VAL A 57 -13.64 8.91 -13.45
C VAL A 57 -15.16 8.82 -13.60
N TYR A 58 -15.67 7.60 -13.73
CA TYR A 58 -17.10 7.29 -13.73
C TYR A 58 -17.53 6.76 -12.37
N SER A 59 -18.82 6.89 -12.06
CA SER A 59 -19.40 6.41 -10.80
C SER A 59 -20.73 5.72 -11.05
N LEU A 60 -20.91 4.51 -10.47
CA LEU A 60 -22.17 3.77 -10.58
C LEU A 60 -23.23 4.28 -9.60
N SER A 61 -22.79 4.70 -8.41
CA SER A 61 -23.63 5.19 -7.33
C SER A 61 -22.90 6.27 -6.53
N MET A 62 -23.64 7.15 -5.88
CA MET A 62 -23.12 8.11 -4.90
C MET A 62 -23.38 7.64 -3.46
N LYS A 63 -23.67 6.35 -3.27
CA LYS A 63 -23.95 5.74 -1.97
C LYS A 63 -22.94 4.66 -1.66
N ASN A 64 -22.73 4.38 -0.38
CA ASN A 64 -21.87 3.28 0.06
C ASN A 64 -22.63 1.94 0.01
N ASP A 65 -22.99 1.51 -1.21
CA ASP A 65 -23.78 0.32 -1.49
C ASP A 65 -23.05 -0.68 -2.43
N VAL A 66 -21.74 -0.86 -2.21
CA VAL A 66 -20.85 -1.63 -3.09
C VAL A 66 -21.30 -3.07 -3.35
N TYR A 67 -21.98 -3.71 -2.41
CA TYR A 67 -22.51 -5.07 -2.55
C TYR A 67 -23.99 -5.13 -2.98
N ASN A 68 -24.59 -4.00 -3.34
CA ASN A 68 -25.97 -3.95 -3.82
C ASN A 68 -26.08 -4.73 -5.16
N PRO A 69 -26.99 -5.72 -5.28
CA PRO A 69 -27.18 -6.49 -6.53
C PRO A 69 -27.49 -5.62 -7.74
N CYS A 70 -28.10 -4.44 -7.55
CA CYS A 70 -28.32 -3.48 -8.64
C CYS A 70 -27.03 -3.03 -9.33
N ASN A 71 -25.87 -3.16 -8.67
CA ASN A 71 -24.59 -2.86 -9.30
C ASN A 71 -24.28 -3.81 -10.45
N LEU A 72 -24.80 -5.03 -10.46
CA LEU A 72 -24.69 -5.95 -11.60
C LEU A 72 -25.29 -5.31 -12.86
N TYR A 73 -26.53 -4.79 -12.77
CA TYR A 73 -27.20 -4.11 -13.87
C TYR A 73 -26.49 -2.80 -14.26
N ARG A 74 -26.04 -2.01 -13.30
CA ARG A 74 -25.32 -0.75 -13.55
C ARG A 74 -24.00 -1.00 -14.29
N VAL A 75 -23.21 -2.00 -13.87
CA VAL A 75 -21.97 -2.43 -14.54
C VAL A 75 -22.28 -2.93 -15.96
N TRP A 76 -23.29 -3.79 -16.09
CA TRP A 76 -23.73 -4.31 -17.40
C TRP A 76 -24.07 -3.18 -18.36
N TRP A 77 -24.89 -2.21 -17.93
CA TRP A 77 -25.31 -1.10 -18.77
C TRP A 77 -24.13 -0.18 -19.13
N PHE A 78 -23.20 0.05 -18.20
CA PHE A 78 -21.98 0.80 -18.43
C PHE A 78 -21.11 0.11 -19.50
N LEU A 79 -20.82 -1.17 -19.35
CA LEU A 79 -19.98 -1.95 -20.27
C LEU A 79 -20.64 -2.14 -21.64
N LYS A 80 -21.96 -2.11 -21.73
CA LYS A 80 -22.66 -2.13 -23.01
C LYS A 80 -22.46 -0.83 -23.80
N LYS A 81 -22.32 0.30 -23.14
CA LYS A 81 -22.13 1.63 -23.75
C LYS A 81 -20.66 1.98 -24.02
N HIS A 82 -19.75 1.44 -23.24
CA HIS A 82 -18.34 1.77 -23.31
C HIS A 82 -17.52 0.54 -23.67
N ARG A 83 -16.63 0.66 -24.65
CA ARG A 83 -15.78 -0.44 -25.13
C ARG A 83 -14.35 -0.23 -24.67
N TYR A 84 -13.77 -1.26 -24.06
CA TYR A 84 -12.39 -1.31 -23.59
C TYR A 84 -11.73 -2.61 -24.06
N ASP A 85 -10.43 -2.58 -24.29
CA ASP A 85 -9.65 -3.77 -24.62
C ASP A 85 -9.37 -4.59 -23.34
N ILE A 86 -9.06 -3.89 -22.25
CA ILE A 86 -8.80 -4.48 -20.93
C ILE A 86 -9.78 -3.88 -19.91
N ILE A 87 -10.34 -4.75 -19.06
CA ILE A 87 -11.06 -4.35 -17.85
C ILE A 87 -10.31 -4.91 -16.66
N HIS A 88 -9.71 -4.02 -15.86
CA HIS A 88 -8.87 -4.37 -14.71
C HIS A 88 -9.62 -4.10 -13.41
N THR A 89 -9.97 -5.14 -12.68
CA THR A 89 -10.75 -5.05 -11.45
C THR A 89 -9.86 -5.06 -10.21
N HIS A 90 -10.28 -4.27 -9.22
CA HIS A 90 -9.67 -4.21 -7.90
C HIS A 90 -10.76 -4.42 -6.84
N ASN A 91 -10.42 -5.09 -5.75
CA ASN A 91 -11.34 -5.41 -4.65
C ASN A 91 -12.46 -6.41 -5.00
N THR A 92 -12.90 -7.13 -3.97
CA THR A 92 -13.77 -8.31 -4.06
C THR A 92 -15.09 -8.09 -4.80
N ALA A 93 -15.77 -6.95 -4.55
CA ALA A 93 -17.06 -6.69 -5.19
C ALA A 93 -16.90 -6.51 -6.70
N CYS A 94 -15.87 -5.76 -7.15
CA CYS A 94 -15.59 -5.56 -8.57
C CYS A 94 -15.19 -6.87 -9.24
N GLN A 95 -14.38 -7.69 -8.56
CA GLN A 95 -13.97 -9.01 -9.05
C GLN A 95 -15.16 -9.95 -9.32
N LEU A 96 -16.24 -9.81 -8.57
CA LEU A 96 -17.44 -10.65 -8.76
C LEU A 96 -18.40 -10.04 -9.77
N PHE A 97 -18.75 -8.76 -9.64
CA PHE A 97 -19.81 -8.16 -10.46
C PHE A 97 -19.39 -7.94 -11.90
N VAL A 98 -18.12 -7.63 -12.19
CA VAL A 98 -17.67 -7.39 -13.57
C VAL A 98 -17.74 -8.66 -14.42
N PRO A 99 -17.18 -9.83 -14.05
CA PRO A 99 -17.32 -11.06 -14.83
C PRO A 99 -18.78 -11.51 -14.99
N LEU A 100 -19.60 -11.38 -13.93
CA LEU A 100 -21.03 -11.72 -13.99
C LEU A 100 -21.77 -10.84 -15.01
N SER A 101 -21.46 -9.53 -15.05
CA SER A 101 -22.06 -8.60 -15.99
C SER A 101 -21.66 -8.92 -17.44
N GLN A 102 -20.47 -9.45 -17.67
CA GLN A 102 -19.99 -9.80 -19.02
C GLN A 102 -20.63 -11.05 -19.63
N ILE A 103 -21.25 -11.94 -18.84
CA ILE A 103 -21.84 -13.19 -19.36
C ILE A 103 -22.81 -12.93 -20.49
N SER A 104 -23.59 -11.85 -20.38
CA SER A 104 -24.62 -11.49 -21.36
C SER A 104 -24.19 -10.43 -22.38
N ILE A 105 -22.95 -9.96 -22.27
CA ILE A 105 -22.38 -8.96 -23.21
C ILE A 105 -21.36 -9.68 -24.09
N ARG A 106 -21.61 -9.71 -25.40
CA ARG A 106 -20.60 -10.14 -26.37
C ARG A 106 -19.52 -9.05 -26.47
N THR A 107 -18.43 -9.22 -25.77
CA THR A 107 -17.28 -8.31 -25.75
C THR A 107 -15.98 -9.09 -25.89
N GLU A 108 -15.02 -8.50 -26.60
CA GLU A 108 -13.66 -9.02 -26.72
C GLU A 108 -12.76 -8.56 -25.59
N SER A 109 -13.29 -7.73 -24.67
CA SER A 109 -12.50 -7.20 -23.54
C SER A 109 -11.95 -8.33 -22.69
N LYS A 110 -10.64 -8.33 -22.49
CA LYS A 110 -9.95 -9.25 -21.57
C LYS A 110 -10.07 -8.75 -20.14
N LEU A 111 -10.29 -9.68 -19.21
CA LEU A 111 -10.36 -9.37 -17.78
C LEU A 111 -9.03 -9.58 -17.11
N VAL A 112 -8.59 -8.59 -16.35
CA VAL A 112 -7.43 -8.66 -15.44
C VAL A 112 -7.90 -8.30 -14.03
N THR A 113 -7.32 -8.88 -13.01
CA THR A 113 -7.61 -8.49 -11.61
C THR A 113 -6.36 -8.40 -10.77
N THR A 114 -6.35 -7.52 -9.76
CA THR A 114 -5.29 -7.44 -8.74
C THR A 114 -5.82 -7.79 -7.37
N GLU A 115 -5.14 -8.72 -6.71
CA GLU A 115 -5.34 -9.09 -5.30
C GLU A 115 -4.45 -8.23 -4.42
N HIS A 116 -5.07 -7.24 -3.76
CA HIS A 116 -4.39 -6.28 -2.88
C HIS A 116 -4.19 -6.77 -1.44
N SER A 117 -4.62 -7.97 -1.11
CA SER A 117 -4.50 -8.52 0.24
C SER A 117 -4.04 -9.97 0.22
N SER A 118 -3.13 -10.31 1.14
CA SER A 118 -2.74 -11.69 1.38
C SER A 118 -3.82 -12.51 2.08
N PHE A 119 -4.77 -11.84 2.75
CA PHE A 119 -5.88 -12.45 3.46
C PHE A 119 -7.22 -11.91 2.97
N ASN A 120 -8.14 -12.81 2.65
CA ASN A 120 -9.51 -12.46 2.31
C ASN A 120 -10.46 -13.32 3.13
N ARG A 121 -11.24 -12.70 4.03
CA ARG A 121 -12.17 -13.39 4.92
C ARG A 121 -13.15 -14.31 4.18
N ARG A 122 -13.52 -13.98 2.94
CA ARG A 122 -14.38 -14.79 2.08
C ARG A 122 -13.80 -16.19 1.84
N ARG A 123 -12.47 -16.30 1.74
CA ARG A 123 -11.78 -17.58 1.47
C ARG A 123 -11.86 -18.57 2.62
N SER A 124 -12.21 -18.16 3.83
CA SER A 124 -12.48 -19.06 4.94
C SER A 124 -13.85 -19.76 4.86
N MET A 125 -14.74 -19.29 3.97
CA MET A 125 -16.08 -19.85 3.77
C MET A 125 -16.04 -20.91 2.65
N TRP A 126 -16.03 -22.18 3.02
CA TRP A 126 -15.89 -23.31 2.09
C TRP A 126 -16.94 -23.35 0.97
N TRP A 127 -18.16 -22.91 1.24
CA TRP A 127 -19.28 -22.89 0.28
C TRP A 127 -19.15 -21.78 -0.80
N ILE A 128 -18.30 -20.78 -0.60
CA ILE A 128 -18.01 -19.74 -1.60
C ILE A 128 -16.94 -20.23 -2.61
N LYS A 129 -16.12 -21.20 -2.24
CA LYS A 129 -14.99 -21.66 -3.05
C LYS A 129 -15.34 -22.02 -4.51
N PRO A 130 -16.48 -22.69 -4.83
CA PRO A 130 -16.86 -22.95 -6.22
C PRO A 130 -17.13 -21.66 -7.02
N LEU A 131 -17.81 -20.69 -6.40
CA LEU A 131 -18.08 -19.39 -7.01
C LEU A 131 -16.78 -18.60 -7.25
N ASP A 132 -15.89 -18.63 -6.29
CA ASP A 132 -14.59 -17.97 -6.42
C ASP A 132 -13.74 -18.59 -7.53
N LYS A 133 -13.67 -19.92 -7.61
CA LYS A 133 -12.99 -20.62 -8.70
C LYS A 133 -13.58 -20.26 -10.07
N TRP A 134 -14.91 -20.27 -10.18
CA TRP A 134 -15.58 -19.85 -11.40
C TRP A 134 -15.22 -18.40 -11.76
N MET A 135 -15.23 -17.49 -10.80
CA MET A 135 -14.90 -16.07 -10.97
C MET A 135 -13.44 -15.89 -11.42
N TYR A 136 -12.48 -16.50 -10.73
CA TYR A 136 -11.07 -16.38 -11.10
C TYR A 136 -10.76 -16.97 -12.48
N ASN A 137 -11.43 -18.04 -12.88
CA ASN A 137 -11.29 -18.65 -14.22
C ASN A 137 -11.79 -17.75 -15.36
N ARG A 138 -12.45 -16.62 -15.06
CA ARG A 138 -12.86 -15.64 -16.08
C ARG A 138 -11.77 -14.59 -16.37
N TYR A 139 -10.75 -14.52 -15.51
CA TYR A 139 -9.67 -13.58 -15.69
C TYR A 139 -8.56 -14.17 -16.55
N ALA A 140 -8.15 -13.41 -17.57
CA ALA A 140 -6.99 -13.77 -18.39
C ALA A 140 -5.70 -13.68 -17.58
N SER A 141 -5.64 -12.76 -16.60
CA SER A 141 -4.54 -12.70 -15.65
C SER A 141 -5.00 -12.21 -14.28
N ILE A 142 -4.38 -12.77 -13.23
CA ILE A 142 -4.62 -12.46 -11.82
C ILE A 142 -3.29 -12.01 -11.22
N VAL A 143 -3.19 -10.74 -10.91
CA VAL A 143 -1.99 -10.13 -10.33
C VAL A 143 -2.04 -10.25 -8.82
N CYS A 144 -1.01 -10.80 -8.22
CA CYS A 144 -0.75 -10.82 -6.79
C CYS A 144 0.31 -9.77 -6.46
N ILE A 145 0.11 -8.96 -5.40
CA ILE A 145 1.02 -7.87 -5.04
C ILE A 145 2.32 -8.33 -4.35
N GLY A 146 2.47 -9.63 -4.10
CA GLY A 146 3.67 -10.22 -3.48
C GLY A 146 3.52 -11.72 -3.30
N ASP A 147 4.62 -12.38 -2.95
CA ASP A 147 4.74 -13.84 -2.89
C ASP A 147 3.77 -14.51 -1.89
N LYS A 148 3.51 -13.86 -0.75
CA LYS A 148 2.53 -14.35 0.22
C LYS A 148 1.12 -14.37 -0.36
N SER A 149 0.74 -13.31 -1.07
CA SER A 149 -0.56 -13.23 -1.77
C SER A 149 -0.66 -14.29 -2.86
N TYR A 150 0.40 -14.48 -3.63
CA TYR A 150 0.49 -15.52 -4.67
C TYR A 150 0.35 -16.91 -4.08
N ARG A 151 1.14 -17.27 -3.06
CA ARG A 151 1.08 -18.59 -2.40
C ARG A 151 -0.30 -18.89 -1.82
N ASN A 152 -0.90 -17.92 -1.11
CA ASN A 152 -2.22 -18.08 -0.52
C ASN A 152 -3.32 -18.27 -1.58
N LEU A 153 -3.27 -17.51 -2.67
CA LEU A 153 -4.26 -17.63 -3.74
C LEU A 153 -4.05 -18.92 -4.54
N SER A 154 -2.82 -19.26 -4.89
CA SER A 154 -2.47 -20.50 -5.60
C SER A 154 -2.94 -21.75 -4.81
N THR A 155 -2.78 -21.76 -3.49
CA THR A 155 -3.29 -22.83 -2.63
C THR A 155 -4.82 -22.88 -2.64
N TYR A 156 -5.49 -21.74 -2.68
CA TYR A 156 -6.94 -21.65 -2.62
C TYR A 156 -7.64 -22.07 -3.91
N ILE A 157 -7.19 -21.57 -5.06
CA ILE A 157 -7.81 -21.84 -6.37
C ILE A 157 -7.17 -23.02 -7.11
N GLY A 158 -5.97 -23.44 -6.71
CA GLY A 158 -5.10 -24.35 -7.43
C GLY A 158 -4.04 -23.59 -8.26
N LYS A 159 -3.02 -24.30 -8.75
CA LYS A 159 -2.04 -23.71 -9.67
C LYS A 159 -2.75 -23.23 -10.94
N SER A 160 -2.42 -22.03 -11.39
CA SER A 160 -2.99 -21.43 -12.59
C SER A 160 -1.91 -20.64 -13.30
N ASP A 161 -1.78 -20.81 -14.61
CA ASP A 161 -0.83 -20.07 -15.45
C ASP A 161 -1.22 -18.58 -15.56
N SER A 162 -2.46 -18.24 -15.18
CA SER A 162 -2.90 -16.84 -15.13
C SER A 162 -2.45 -16.08 -13.88
N LEU A 163 -1.82 -16.74 -12.88
CA LEU A 163 -1.32 -16.10 -11.67
C LEU A 163 0.08 -15.53 -11.89
N ILE A 164 0.21 -14.23 -11.66
CA ILE A 164 1.50 -13.53 -11.73
C ILE A 164 1.72 -12.65 -10.50
N THR A 165 2.96 -12.28 -10.25
CA THR A 165 3.32 -11.32 -9.18
C THR A 165 3.78 -10.00 -9.79
N ILE A 166 3.07 -8.91 -9.47
CA ILE A 166 3.51 -7.54 -9.71
C ILE A 166 3.45 -6.80 -8.38
N SER A 167 4.60 -6.48 -7.82
CA SER A 167 4.67 -5.74 -6.56
C SER A 167 4.14 -4.32 -6.74
N ASN A 168 3.41 -3.82 -5.73
CA ASN A 168 2.99 -2.43 -5.71
C ASN A 168 4.21 -1.51 -5.64
N GLY A 169 4.16 -0.42 -6.40
CA GLY A 169 5.15 0.64 -6.35
C GLY A 169 4.66 1.86 -5.59
N VAL A 170 5.59 2.73 -5.27
CA VAL A 170 5.38 4.05 -4.68
C VAL A 170 6.03 5.09 -5.61
N ASP A 171 5.46 6.27 -5.70
CA ASP A 171 6.15 7.42 -6.30
C ASP A 171 7.35 7.80 -5.41
N THR A 172 8.46 7.07 -5.60
CA THR A 172 9.67 7.27 -4.79
C THR A 172 10.29 8.64 -5.03
N GLY A 173 10.11 9.23 -6.21
CA GLY A 173 10.58 10.56 -6.54
C GLY A 173 10.06 11.64 -5.59
N SER A 174 8.80 11.52 -5.16
CA SER A 174 8.19 12.44 -4.19
C SER A 174 8.81 12.33 -2.78
N PHE A 175 9.47 11.22 -2.45
CA PHE A 175 10.05 10.95 -1.13
C PHE A 175 11.56 11.01 -1.10
N ILE A 176 12.26 10.91 -2.23
CA ILE A 176 13.73 10.98 -2.26
C ILE A 176 14.19 12.36 -1.78
N ARG A 177 14.99 12.34 -0.72
CA ARG A 177 15.63 13.52 -0.12
C ARG A 177 17.13 13.28 0.04
N PRO A 178 17.95 14.34 0.14
CA PRO A 178 19.36 14.18 0.49
C PRO A 178 19.56 13.39 1.78
N ILE A 179 20.62 12.59 1.83
CA ILE A 179 20.98 11.85 3.04
C ILE A 179 21.26 12.85 4.16
N LYS A 180 20.54 12.72 5.26
CA LYS A 180 20.68 13.62 6.41
C LYS A 180 21.97 13.30 7.18
N GLN A 181 22.55 14.32 7.78
CA GLN A 181 23.69 14.19 8.69
C GLN A 181 23.22 14.40 10.13
N ILE A 182 23.66 13.54 11.03
CA ILE A 182 23.42 13.71 12.45
C ILE A 182 24.55 14.57 13.05
N LEU A 183 24.16 15.62 13.75
CA LEU A 183 25.09 16.47 14.46
C LEU A 183 25.13 16.11 15.97
N PRO A 184 26.30 16.16 16.62
CA PRO A 184 26.39 15.89 18.06
C PRO A 184 25.47 16.81 18.87
N GLY A 185 24.71 16.22 19.80
CA GLY A 185 23.86 16.97 20.73
C GLY A 185 22.55 17.52 20.15
N GLN A 186 22.26 17.28 18.87
CA GLN A 186 20.97 17.68 18.31
C GLN A 186 19.80 16.88 18.91
N GLN A 187 18.60 17.41 18.79
CA GLN A 187 17.37 16.66 19.03
C GLN A 187 17.20 15.62 17.91
N ILE A 188 16.91 14.38 18.28
CA ILE A 188 16.68 13.28 17.34
C ILE A 188 15.17 13.05 17.19
N VAL A 189 14.67 13.08 15.96
CA VAL A 189 13.27 12.86 15.63
C VAL A 189 13.07 11.49 14.98
N ILE A 190 12.36 10.62 15.68
CA ILE A 190 11.93 9.29 15.20
C ILE A 190 10.52 9.44 14.63
N THR A 191 10.27 8.89 13.45
CA THR A 191 8.94 8.96 12.83
C THR A 191 8.46 7.57 12.44
N MET A 192 7.21 7.26 12.80
CA MET A 192 6.52 6.06 12.33
C MET A 192 5.28 6.45 11.53
N VAL A 193 5.25 6.03 10.27
CA VAL A 193 4.11 6.23 9.35
C VAL A 193 3.32 4.94 9.26
N ALA A 194 2.23 4.83 10.00
CA ALA A 194 1.39 3.64 10.03
C ALA A 194 -0.03 3.97 10.52
N ALA A 195 -1.03 3.20 10.05
CA ALA A 195 -2.35 3.23 10.68
C ALA A 195 -2.24 2.78 12.15
N LEU A 196 -2.89 3.52 13.08
CA LEU A 196 -2.92 3.15 14.50
C LEU A 196 -3.83 1.92 14.69
N ARG A 197 -3.27 0.75 14.48
CA ARG A 197 -3.93 -0.56 14.60
C ARG A 197 -3.01 -1.52 15.34
N VAL A 198 -3.59 -2.56 15.92
CA VAL A 198 -2.86 -3.57 16.72
C VAL A 198 -1.72 -4.19 15.92
N GLU A 199 -1.93 -4.51 14.65
CA GLU A 199 -0.93 -5.13 13.79
C GLU A 199 0.31 -4.27 13.52
N LYS A 200 0.26 -2.95 13.79
CA LYS A 200 1.39 -2.03 13.59
C LYS A 200 2.26 -1.83 14.83
N ASP A 201 1.85 -2.36 15.96
CA ASP A 201 2.60 -2.41 17.23
C ASP A 201 3.27 -1.09 17.66
N HIS A 202 2.49 -0.01 17.71
CA HIS A 202 2.95 1.29 18.21
C HIS A 202 3.45 1.20 19.67
N ARG A 203 2.98 0.18 20.40
CA ARG A 203 3.35 -0.06 21.81
C ARG A 203 4.84 -0.30 21.98
N THR A 204 5.46 -1.12 21.12
CA THR A 204 6.91 -1.39 21.17
C THR A 204 7.71 -0.12 20.96
N VAL A 205 7.28 0.76 20.00
CA VAL A 205 8.00 2.03 19.78
C VAL A 205 7.83 3.01 20.94
N LEU A 206 6.63 3.08 21.56
CA LEU A 206 6.42 3.87 22.77
C LEU A 206 7.35 3.42 23.92
N LYS A 207 7.44 2.10 24.16
CA LYS A 207 8.31 1.56 25.20
C LYS A 207 9.79 1.78 24.92
N ALA A 208 10.22 1.72 23.66
CA ALA A 208 11.58 2.00 23.25
C ALA A 208 12.03 3.42 23.68
N MET A 209 11.11 4.40 23.70
CA MET A 209 11.41 5.77 24.16
C MET A 209 11.88 5.85 25.61
N LEU A 210 11.55 4.86 26.46
CA LEU A 210 12.03 4.80 27.86
C LEU A 210 13.52 4.47 27.95
N HIS A 211 14.09 3.86 26.92
CA HIS A 211 15.50 3.46 26.88
C HIS A 211 16.37 4.45 26.10
N LEU A 212 15.74 5.44 25.44
CA LEU A 212 16.43 6.47 24.66
C LEU A 212 16.64 7.75 25.48
N PRO A 213 17.77 8.48 25.25
CA PRO A 213 18.07 9.76 25.90
C PRO A 213 16.93 10.80 25.74
N ASP A 214 16.91 11.80 26.64
CA ASP A 214 15.83 12.79 26.71
C ASP A 214 15.74 13.73 25.51
N ASN A 215 16.76 13.82 24.66
CA ASN A 215 16.74 14.60 23.41
C ASN A 215 16.08 13.86 22.24
N TYR A 216 15.55 12.63 22.44
CA TYR A 216 14.80 11.92 21.41
C TYR A 216 13.31 12.28 21.47
N ARG A 217 12.70 12.47 20.27
CA ARG A 217 11.29 12.75 20.08
C ARG A 217 10.69 11.71 19.12
N LEU A 218 9.43 11.36 19.33
CA LEU A 218 8.70 10.39 18.53
C LEU A 218 7.46 11.03 17.90
N GLN A 219 7.26 10.77 16.62
CA GLN A 219 6.09 11.21 15.87
C GLN A 219 5.36 10.01 15.27
N PHE A 220 4.07 9.87 15.57
CA PHE A 220 3.19 8.90 14.93
C PHE A 220 2.32 9.58 13.89
N ILE A 221 2.40 9.13 12.63
CA ILE A 221 1.59 9.62 11.52
C ILE A 221 0.63 8.53 11.09
N GLY A 222 -0.66 8.83 11.13
CA GLY A 222 -1.74 7.93 10.77
C GLY A 222 -2.91 8.04 11.72
N SER A 223 -3.95 7.30 11.44
CA SER A 223 -5.13 7.17 12.33
C SER A 223 -5.60 5.72 12.36
N GLY A 224 -6.53 5.42 13.24
CA GLY A 224 -7.10 4.09 13.40
C GLY A 224 -8.43 4.12 14.14
N PRO A 225 -8.93 2.96 14.59
CA PRO A 225 -10.09 2.90 15.46
C PRO A 225 -9.87 3.77 16.70
N GLN A 226 -10.87 4.58 17.06
CA GLN A 226 -10.76 5.57 18.14
C GLN A 226 -10.34 4.92 19.48
N GLU A 227 -10.83 3.73 19.76
CA GLU A 227 -10.47 2.96 20.95
C GLU A 227 -8.97 2.69 21.01
N HIS A 228 -8.36 2.26 19.89
CA HIS A 228 -6.93 1.98 19.82
C HIS A 228 -6.10 3.26 19.93
N VAL A 229 -6.52 4.34 19.27
CA VAL A 229 -5.85 5.66 19.37
C VAL A 229 -5.84 6.13 20.83
N THR A 230 -7.00 6.04 21.51
CA THR A 230 -7.12 6.41 22.92
C THR A 230 -6.23 5.54 23.80
N SER A 231 -6.23 4.23 23.60
CA SER A 231 -5.36 3.30 24.35
C SER A 231 -3.87 3.64 24.20
N MET A 232 -3.41 4.01 23.00
CA MET A 232 -2.00 4.39 22.78
C MET A 232 -1.65 5.74 23.45
N LYS A 233 -2.57 6.71 23.45
CA LYS A 233 -2.39 7.98 24.17
C LYS A 233 -2.36 7.77 25.69
N CYS A 234 -3.26 6.95 26.24
CA CYS A 234 -3.24 6.61 27.67
C CYS A 234 -1.91 5.95 28.04
N LEU A 235 -1.46 4.97 27.27
CA LEU A 235 -0.15 4.34 27.50
C LEU A 235 1.00 5.35 27.45
N CYS A 236 0.97 6.31 26.51
CA CYS A 236 1.96 7.39 26.42
C CYS A 236 2.03 8.19 27.74
N SER A 237 0.87 8.61 28.26
CA SER A 237 0.78 9.35 29.52
C SER A 237 1.17 8.50 30.74
N GLU A 238 0.77 7.22 30.80
CA GLU A 238 1.18 6.27 31.84
C GLU A 238 2.71 6.10 31.91
N LEU A 239 3.37 6.17 30.74
CA LEU A 239 4.83 6.08 30.63
C LEU A 239 5.55 7.43 30.86
N GLY A 240 4.82 8.53 31.07
CA GLY A 240 5.39 9.88 31.26
C GLY A 240 6.06 10.43 29.99
N LEU A 241 5.54 10.09 28.79
CA LEU A 241 6.14 10.45 27.50
C LEU A 241 5.41 11.57 26.77
N ASP A 242 4.45 12.27 27.39
CA ASP A 242 3.61 13.27 26.74
C ASP A 242 4.42 14.40 26.09
N ASP A 243 5.52 14.82 26.71
CA ASP A 243 6.42 15.86 26.18
C ASP A 243 7.36 15.38 25.07
N ARG A 244 7.46 14.06 24.87
CA ARG A 244 8.40 13.43 23.93
C ARG A 244 7.70 12.76 22.73
N VAL A 245 6.38 12.57 22.76
CA VAL A 245 5.63 11.83 21.74
C VAL A 245 4.49 12.67 21.19
N THR A 246 4.40 12.74 19.87
CA THR A 246 3.35 13.47 19.15
C THR A 246 2.53 12.53 18.27
N PHE A 247 1.21 12.54 18.43
CA PHE A 247 0.27 11.86 17.55
C PHE A 247 -0.27 12.85 16.52
N MET A 248 0.26 12.84 15.31
CA MET A 248 -0.01 13.83 14.26
C MET A 248 -1.31 13.58 13.48
N GLY A 249 -1.96 12.42 13.67
CA GLY A 249 -3.13 12.04 12.89
C GLY A 249 -2.79 11.76 11.42
N VAL A 250 -3.79 11.83 10.54
CA VAL A 250 -3.61 11.66 9.10
C VAL A 250 -2.99 12.93 8.53
N ARG A 251 -1.88 12.77 7.78
CA ARG A 251 -1.14 13.86 7.13
C ARG A 251 -1.12 13.65 5.62
N GLN A 252 -1.05 14.74 4.85
CA GLN A 252 -0.85 14.71 3.40
C GLN A 252 0.59 15.06 3.01
N ASP A 253 1.30 15.73 3.90
CA ASP A 253 2.69 16.20 3.79
C ASP A 253 3.69 15.21 4.42
N VAL A 254 3.43 13.91 4.28
CA VAL A 254 4.28 12.85 4.87
C VAL A 254 5.72 12.95 4.39
N SER A 255 5.93 13.29 3.12
CA SER A 255 7.25 13.48 2.54
C SER A 255 8.06 14.56 3.27
N ASP A 256 7.43 15.70 3.56
CA ASP A 256 8.09 16.83 4.24
C ASP A 256 8.37 16.51 5.72
N ILE A 257 7.49 15.74 6.37
CA ILE A 257 7.71 15.29 7.74
C ILE A 257 8.86 14.28 7.78
N LEU A 258 8.92 13.33 6.83
CA LEU A 258 10.04 12.40 6.73
C LEU A 258 11.36 13.10 6.43
N GLU A 259 11.34 14.22 5.69
CA GLU A 259 12.52 15.05 5.47
C GLU A 259 13.06 15.65 6.77
N GLN A 260 12.18 16.01 7.70
CA GLN A 260 12.57 16.55 9.01
C GLN A 260 12.98 15.47 10.01
N SER A 261 12.63 14.22 9.76
CA SER A 261 12.95 13.09 10.63
C SER A 261 14.45 12.77 10.62
N ASP A 262 14.91 12.04 11.64
CA ASP A 262 16.27 11.51 11.72
C ASP A 262 16.29 9.99 11.54
N VAL A 263 15.31 9.28 12.06
CA VAL A 263 15.16 7.83 11.89
C VAL A 263 13.70 7.53 11.59
N VAL A 264 13.46 6.63 10.63
CA VAL A 264 12.11 6.14 10.32
C VAL A 264 11.97 4.71 10.83
N VAL A 265 10.88 4.42 11.54
CA VAL A 265 10.65 3.11 12.15
C VAL A 265 9.34 2.47 11.71
N LEU A 266 9.30 1.14 11.70
CA LEU A 266 8.06 0.36 11.57
C LEU A 266 8.17 -0.93 12.39
N SER A 267 7.30 -1.08 13.39
CA SER A 267 7.33 -2.16 14.39
C SER A 267 6.28 -3.25 14.18
N SER A 268 5.70 -3.36 13.00
CA SER A 268 4.55 -4.23 12.71
C SER A 268 4.76 -5.69 13.16
N HIS A 269 3.69 -6.32 13.62
CA HIS A 269 3.66 -7.77 13.91
C HIS A 269 3.73 -8.62 12.64
N TRP A 270 3.21 -8.13 11.53
CA TRP A 270 3.29 -8.74 10.20
C TRP A 270 3.01 -7.68 9.12
N GLU A 271 3.62 -7.85 7.97
CA GLU A 271 3.37 -7.05 6.78
C GLU A 271 3.22 -7.93 5.54
N GLY A 272 2.52 -7.38 4.54
CA GLY A 272 2.69 -7.82 3.17
C GLY A 272 3.77 -6.98 2.49
N LEU A 273 3.42 -6.25 1.45
CA LEU A 273 4.26 -5.16 0.93
C LEU A 273 3.82 -3.84 1.60
N SER A 274 4.67 -3.29 2.45
CA SER A 274 4.40 -2.04 3.17
C SER A 274 4.80 -0.83 2.33
N LEU A 275 3.84 -0.07 1.82
CA LEU A 275 4.13 1.15 1.05
C LEU A 275 4.84 2.19 1.92
N SER A 276 4.44 2.36 3.18
CA SER A 276 5.11 3.29 4.10
C SER A 276 6.56 2.91 4.41
N SER A 277 6.93 1.62 4.30
CA SER A 277 8.33 1.21 4.38
C SER A 277 9.13 1.71 3.17
N ILE A 278 8.57 1.62 1.97
CA ILE A 278 9.20 2.13 0.75
C ILE A 278 9.36 3.66 0.84
N GLU A 279 8.32 4.37 1.27
CA GLU A 279 8.32 5.82 1.49
C GLU A 279 9.40 6.22 2.51
N GLY A 280 9.46 5.52 3.65
CA GLY A 280 10.45 5.74 4.69
C GLY A 280 11.88 5.46 4.22
N MET A 281 12.10 4.34 3.52
CA MET A 281 13.41 4.00 2.96
C MET A 281 13.88 5.00 1.89
N ALA A 282 12.95 5.58 1.11
CA ALA A 282 13.27 6.59 0.10
C ALA A 282 13.70 7.93 0.71
N SER A 283 13.32 8.22 1.95
CA SER A 283 13.44 9.55 2.57
C SER A 283 14.89 10.04 2.82
N GLY A 284 15.91 9.20 2.61
CA GLY A 284 17.30 9.54 2.94
C GLY A 284 17.61 9.48 4.43
N ARG A 285 16.83 8.72 5.18
CA ARG A 285 16.99 8.41 6.61
C ARG A 285 17.15 6.90 6.78
N PRO A 286 17.89 6.43 7.78
CA PRO A 286 17.88 5.02 8.12
C PRO A 286 16.47 4.55 8.43
N PHE A 287 16.13 3.38 7.91
CA PHE A 287 14.86 2.71 8.20
C PHE A 287 15.10 1.53 9.12
N VAL A 288 14.42 1.53 10.27
CA VAL A 288 14.52 0.48 11.30
C VAL A 288 13.19 -0.26 11.38
N ALA A 289 13.18 -1.57 11.20
CA ALA A 289 11.96 -2.36 11.15
C ALA A 289 12.03 -3.61 12.03
N SER A 290 10.86 -4.07 12.49
CA SER A 290 10.74 -5.37 13.17
C SER A 290 11.11 -6.51 12.21
N ASP A 291 11.83 -7.52 12.74
CA ASP A 291 12.24 -8.70 12.00
C ASP A 291 11.09 -9.70 11.86
N VAL A 292 10.17 -9.39 10.95
CA VAL A 292 8.99 -10.21 10.61
C VAL A 292 8.91 -10.44 9.11
N ASP A 293 8.13 -11.44 8.70
CA ASP A 293 7.88 -11.72 7.29
C ASP A 293 7.36 -10.48 6.55
N GLY A 294 7.83 -10.27 5.33
CA GLY A 294 7.54 -9.09 4.51
C GLY A 294 8.47 -7.91 4.82
N LEU A 295 8.71 -7.54 6.07
CA LEU A 295 9.71 -6.52 6.42
C LEU A 295 11.13 -7.05 6.28
N ARG A 296 11.39 -8.29 6.71
CA ARG A 296 12.69 -8.95 6.51
C ARG A 296 13.09 -9.01 5.03
N GLU A 297 12.17 -9.35 4.15
CA GLU A 297 12.42 -9.42 2.70
C GLU A 297 12.67 -8.04 2.08
N MET A 298 11.96 -7.02 2.57
CA MET A 298 12.04 -5.67 2.03
C MET A 298 13.23 -4.89 2.58
N VAL A 299 13.44 -4.93 3.89
CA VAL A 299 14.40 -4.08 4.62
C VAL A 299 15.75 -4.78 4.82
N GLY A 300 15.76 -6.11 4.86
CA GLY A 300 16.97 -6.89 5.09
C GLY A 300 18.10 -6.56 4.10
N GLY A 301 19.31 -6.39 4.62
CA GLY A 301 20.49 -5.99 3.85
C GLY A 301 20.57 -4.51 3.48
N SER A 302 19.48 -3.73 3.62
CA SER A 302 19.44 -2.30 3.29
C SER A 302 19.23 -1.43 4.53
N GLY A 303 18.17 -1.67 5.28
CA GLY A 303 17.89 -1.02 6.57
C GLY A 303 18.40 -1.85 7.74
N VAL A 304 17.88 -1.55 8.92
CA VAL A 304 18.21 -2.23 10.17
C VAL A 304 16.98 -2.99 10.67
N LEU A 305 17.19 -4.27 11.03
CA LEU A 305 16.14 -5.10 11.63
C LEU A 305 16.36 -5.20 13.12
N PHE A 306 15.29 -5.08 13.91
CA PHE A 306 15.28 -5.32 15.35
C PHE A 306 14.37 -6.51 15.70
N GLU A 307 14.64 -7.18 16.79
CA GLU A 307 13.86 -8.33 17.26
C GLU A 307 12.40 -7.92 17.52
N HIS A 308 11.46 -8.61 16.88
CA HIS A 308 10.05 -8.30 16.97
C HIS A 308 9.53 -8.23 18.42
N GLY A 309 8.90 -7.11 18.78
CA GLY A 309 8.37 -6.85 20.12
C GLY A 309 9.42 -6.49 21.18
N ASN A 310 10.70 -6.42 20.81
CA ASN A 310 11.79 -6.05 21.73
C ASN A 310 12.07 -4.54 21.67
N ASP A 311 11.51 -3.80 22.61
CA ASP A 311 11.66 -2.35 22.73
C ASP A 311 13.09 -1.92 23.07
N LYS A 312 13.86 -2.75 23.79
CA LYS A 312 15.26 -2.47 24.12
C LYS A 312 16.15 -2.59 22.88
N ASP A 313 16.02 -3.69 22.11
CA ASP A 313 16.79 -3.88 20.87
C ASP A 313 16.47 -2.76 19.86
N LEU A 314 15.20 -2.32 19.75
CA LEU A 314 14.81 -1.18 18.92
C LEU A 314 15.54 0.10 19.37
N ALA A 315 15.56 0.41 20.67
CA ALA A 315 16.22 1.59 21.19
C ALA A 315 17.74 1.53 20.96
N GLU A 316 18.38 0.39 21.23
CA GLU A 316 19.81 0.18 21.00
C GLU A 316 20.19 0.38 19.52
N LYS A 317 19.40 -0.14 18.57
CA LYS A 317 19.62 0.03 17.13
C LYS A 317 19.49 1.49 16.70
N ILE A 318 18.48 2.21 17.20
CA ILE A 318 18.28 3.63 16.90
C ILE A 318 19.44 4.46 17.47
N GLN A 319 19.77 4.25 18.73
CA GLN A 319 20.84 4.99 19.38
C GLN A 319 22.19 4.73 18.70
N TRP A 320 22.51 3.47 18.42
CA TRP A 320 23.73 3.10 17.72
C TRP A 320 23.86 3.80 16.36
N LEU A 321 22.79 3.84 15.55
CA LEU A 321 22.80 4.58 14.28
C LEU A 321 23.12 6.05 14.48
N CYS A 322 22.51 6.70 15.46
CA CYS A 322 22.71 8.14 15.68
C CYS A 322 24.11 8.45 16.25
N GLU A 323 24.74 7.52 16.96
CA GLU A 323 26.10 7.65 17.50
C GLU A 323 27.20 7.28 16.49
N HIS A 324 26.84 6.65 15.34
CA HIS A 324 27.78 6.22 14.31
C HIS A 324 27.44 6.88 12.93
N PRO A 325 27.79 8.15 12.71
CA PRO A 325 27.38 8.92 11.53
C PRO A 325 27.73 8.28 10.17
N ASP A 326 28.85 7.54 10.10
CA ASP A 326 29.24 6.87 8.84
C ASP A 326 28.33 5.67 8.55
N GLU A 327 27.96 4.89 9.56
CA GLU A 327 27.01 3.78 9.39
C GLU A 327 25.59 4.30 9.15
N TYR A 328 25.17 5.37 9.82
CA TYR A 328 23.93 6.08 9.55
C TYR A 328 23.81 6.42 8.06
N ARG A 329 24.84 7.05 7.48
CA ARG A 329 24.89 7.44 6.08
C ARG A 329 24.81 6.23 5.15
N LYS A 330 25.60 5.19 5.42
CA LYS A 330 25.59 3.95 4.63
C LYS A 330 24.23 3.25 4.64
N VAL A 331 23.59 3.17 5.81
CA VAL A 331 22.26 2.56 5.93
C VAL A 331 21.22 3.39 5.18
N ALA A 332 21.20 4.71 5.36
CA ALA A 332 20.28 5.59 4.65
C ALA A 332 20.43 5.48 3.12
N GLN A 333 21.67 5.41 2.63
CA GLN A 333 21.95 5.25 1.20
C GLN A 333 21.44 3.90 0.67
N ARG A 334 21.73 2.78 1.37
CA ARG A 334 21.22 1.46 0.98
C ARG A 334 19.70 1.40 0.99
N CYS A 335 19.06 2.06 1.97
CA CYS A 335 17.61 2.19 2.01
C CYS A 335 17.07 2.90 0.76
N GLN A 336 17.64 4.02 0.36
CA GLN A 336 17.22 4.73 -0.85
C GLN A 336 17.43 3.90 -2.13
N GLU A 337 18.57 3.24 -2.27
CA GLU A 337 18.86 2.37 -3.40
C GLU A 337 17.84 1.22 -3.50
N LYS A 338 17.49 0.64 -2.35
CA LYS A 338 16.47 -0.41 -2.29
C LYS A 338 15.08 0.12 -2.62
N ALA A 339 14.70 1.29 -2.10
CA ALA A 339 13.40 1.90 -2.36
C ALA A 339 13.16 2.19 -3.86
N ARG A 340 14.20 2.58 -4.60
CA ARG A 340 14.12 2.83 -6.05
C ARG A 340 13.68 1.59 -6.85
N GLN A 341 13.92 0.38 -6.34
CA GLN A 341 13.48 -0.86 -6.97
C GLN A 341 11.94 -1.05 -6.91
N TYR A 342 11.28 -0.26 -6.07
CA TYR A 342 9.84 -0.24 -5.90
C TYR A 342 9.21 1.05 -6.43
N ASP A 343 9.89 1.74 -7.37
CA ASP A 343 9.30 2.92 -8.00
C ASP A 343 8.05 2.56 -8.80
N ILE A 344 7.06 3.43 -8.74
CA ILE A 344 5.76 3.20 -9.39
C ILE A 344 5.88 3.09 -10.91
N SER A 345 6.90 3.70 -11.53
CA SER A 345 7.16 3.57 -12.97
C SER A 345 7.47 2.12 -13.35
N ILE A 346 8.24 1.40 -12.54
CA ILE A 346 8.53 -0.03 -12.75
C ILE A 346 7.25 -0.87 -12.67
N THR A 347 6.36 -0.52 -11.74
CA THR A 347 5.04 -1.16 -11.64
C THR A 347 4.20 -0.88 -12.87
N ALA A 348 4.20 0.37 -13.37
CA ALA A 348 3.47 0.76 -14.57
C ALA A 348 3.97 0.00 -15.81
N GLU A 349 5.27 -0.10 -16.01
CA GLU A 349 5.89 -0.87 -17.11
C GLU A 349 5.43 -2.34 -17.06
N LYS A 350 5.50 -3.00 -15.90
CA LYS A 350 5.06 -4.39 -15.74
C LYS A 350 3.57 -4.58 -16.05
N TYR A 351 2.72 -3.62 -15.71
CA TYR A 351 1.29 -3.68 -16.08
C TYR A 351 1.09 -3.48 -17.59
N LEU A 352 1.85 -2.59 -18.23
CA LEU A 352 1.79 -2.42 -19.69
C LEU A 352 2.22 -3.69 -20.41
N ASP A 353 3.31 -4.32 -20.01
CA ASP A 353 3.78 -5.60 -20.56
C ASP A 353 2.72 -6.68 -20.38
N LEU A 354 2.11 -6.76 -19.21
CA LEU A 354 1.01 -7.68 -18.95
C LEU A 354 -0.18 -7.44 -19.89
N TYR A 355 -0.60 -6.19 -20.07
CA TYR A 355 -1.73 -5.88 -20.97
C TYR A 355 -1.43 -6.27 -22.41
N HIS A 356 -0.21 -6.03 -22.88
CA HIS A 356 0.21 -6.47 -24.21
C HIS A 356 0.20 -8.00 -24.34
N GLN A 357 0.70 -8.73 -23.34
CA GLN A 357 0.67 -10.19 -23.33
C GLN A 357 -0.76 -10.75 -23.35
N VAL A 358 -1.65 -10.19 -22.53
CA VAL A 358 -3.06 -10.62 -22.45
C VAL A 358 -3.84 -10.35 -23.73
N LEU A 359 -3.52 -9.28 -24.47
CA LEU A 359 -4.17 -8.97 -25.74
C LEU A 359 -3.67 -9.82 -26.90
N ASN A 360 -2.44 -10.34 -26.81
CA ASN A 360 -1.83 -11.19 -27.85
C ASN A 360 -2.09 -12.69 -27.62
N SER A 361 -2.65 -13.07 -26.47
CA SER A 361 -3.09 -14.42 -26.12
C SER A 361 -4.56 -14.65 -26.53
#